data_bbcdbbd914c091f241bd8dbe224fd9fe
#
_entry.id   bbcdbbd914c091f241bd8dbe224fd9fe
#
_cell.length_a   1.000
_cell.length_b   1.000
_cell.length_c   1.000
_cell.angle_alpha   90.00
_cell.angle_beta   90.00
_cell.angle_gamma   90.00
#
_symmetry.space_group_name_H-M   'P 1'
#
loop_
_entity.id
_entity.type
_entity.pdbx_description
1 polymer ?
#
loop_
_entity_poly.entity_id
_entity_poly.type
_entity_poly.pdbx_seq_one_letter_code
_entity_poly.pdbx_strand_id
1 'polypeptide(L)'
;GPVGDLADQADESALVAAQRELEEETGYRCASVEFIHRGPSSSGMSTEMITFVRARDLQKVGPGGGDETENIVVHEVPRREAGAWLFARAAEGYSIDPKLFAGLWFIEHDGADKQPAISDRSR
;
A
#
# COMPACT_ATOMS: atom_id res chain seq x y z
N GLY A 1 -0.54 -20.44 16.36
CA GLY A 1 -0.61 -20.24 17.79
C GLY A 1 -1.25 -18.92 18.13
N PRO A 2 -1.28 -18.55 19.40
CA PRO A 2 -1.96 -17.31 19.79
C PRO A 2 -1.43 -16.07 19.08
N VAL A 3 -0.13 -16.01 18.87
CA VAL A 3 0.45 -14.86 18.17
C VAL A 3 -0.01 -14.82 16.72
N GLY A 4 -0.07 -15.97 16.08
CA GLY A 4 -0.57 -16.06 14.72
C GLY A 4 -2.03 -15.68 14.63
N ASP A 5 -2.83 -16.10 15.60
CA ASP A 5 -4.25 -15.78 15.61
C ASP A 5 -4.47 -14.29 15.79
N LEU A 6 -3.69 -13.65 16.64
CA LEU A 6 -3.82 -12.24 16.84
C LEU A 6 -3.37 -11.46 15.59
N ALA A 7 -2.32 -11.94 14.94
CA ALA A 7 -1.86 -11.32 13.71
C ALA A 7 -2.90 -11.44 12.61
N ASP A 8 -3.55 -12.60 12.51
CA ASP A 8 -4.59 -12.80 11.51
C ASP A 8 -5.77 -11.87 11.73
N GLN A 9 -6.18 -11.67 12.98
CA GLN A 9 -7.26 -10.77 13.29
C GLN A 9 -6.89 -9.33 12.99
N ALA A 10 -5.65 -8.95 13.32
CA ALA A 10 -5.19 -7.60 13.04
C ALA A 10 -5.11 -7.37 11.53
N ASP A 11 -4.65 -8.39 10.79
CA ASP A 11 -4.56 -8.27 9.34
C ASP A 11 -5.93 -8.14 8.71
N GLU A 12 -6.91 -8.91 9.21
CA GLU A 12 -8.27 -8.82 8.70
C GLU A 12 -8.85 -7.44 8.95
N SER A 13 -8.65 -6.88 10.15
CA SER A 13 -9.08 -5.52 10.46
C SER A 13 -8.39 -4.50 9.59
N ALA A 14 -7.10 -4.67 9.34
CA ALA A 14 -6.34 -3.77 8.49
C ALA A 14 -6.83 -3.83 7.05
N LEU A 15 -7.20 -5.03 6.57
CA LEU A 15 -7.71 -5.17 5.20
C LEU A 15 -9.05 -4.47 5.05
N VAL A 16 -9.93 -4.61 6.04
CA VAL A 16 -11.23 -3.95 5.99
C VAL A 16 -11.05 -2.43 6.01
N ALA A 17 -10.18 -1.93 6.88
CA ALA A 17 -9.91 -0.51 6.96
C ALA A 17 -9.31 0.00 5.65
N ALA A 18 -8.40 -0.78 5.05
CA ALA A 18 -7.77 -0.39 3.80
C ALA A 18 -8.78 -0.24 2.68
N GLN A 19 -9.75 -1.17 2.60
CA GLN A 19 -10.77 -1.08 1.58
C GLN A 19 -11.60 0.19 1.73
N ARG A 20 -11.98 0.49 2.96
CA ARG A 20 -12.79 1.68 3.24
C ARG A 20 -12.01 2.95 2.91
N GLU A 21 -10.77 3.03 3.37
CA GLU A 21 -9.94 4.21 3.14
C GLU A 21 -9.62 4.41 1.67
N LEU A 22 -9.39 3.32 0.96
CA LEU A 22 -9.14 3.40 -0.47
C LEU A 22 -10.30 4.08 -1.17
N GLU A 23 -11.52 3.65 -0.87
CA GLU A 23 -12.69 4.22 -1.50
C GLU A 23 -12.91 5.67 -1.08
N GLU A 24 -12.76 5.97 0.20
CA GLU A 24 -12.97 7.33 0.71
C GLU A 24 -11.95 8.31 0.15
N GLU A 25 -10.69 7.89 0.07
CA GLU A 25 -9.63 8.82 -0.32
C GLU A 25 -9.44 8.89 -1.81
N THR A 26 -9.59 7.78 -2.53
CA THR A 26 -9.31 7.76 -3.96
C THR A 26 -10.53 7.66 -4.84
N GLY A 27 -11.67 7.25 -4.29
CA GLY A 27 -12.87 7.03 -5.09
C GLY A 27 -12.88 5.68 -5.79
N TYR A 28 -11.93 4.80 -5.47
CA TYR A 28 -11.86 3.48 -6.08
C TYR A 28 -12.26 2.40 -5.12
N ARG A 29 -13.11 1.49 -5.57
CA ARG A 29 -13.47 0.29 -4.84
C ARG A 29 -12.71 -0.87 -5.44
N CYS A 30 -12.20 -1.77 -4.60
CA CYS A 30 -11.49 -2.93 -5.08
C CYS A 30 -12.33 -4.19 -4.90
N ALA A 31 -12.15 -5.15 -5.79
CA ALA A 31 -12.83 -6.44 -5.66
C ALA A 31 -12.16 -7.30 -4.60
N SER A 32 -10.86 -7.12 -4.40
CA SER A 32 -10.14 -7.87 -3.38
C SER A 32 -8.98 -7.06 -2.86
N VAL A 33 -8.57 -7.37 -1.63
CA VAL A 33 -7.40 -6.78 -1.02
C VAL A 33 -6.66 -7.90 -0.31
N GLU A 34 -5.33 -7.90 -0.43
CA GLU A 34 -4.53 -8.94 0.21
C GLU A 34 -3.40 -8.33 1.01
N PHE A 35 -3.05 -9.00 2.09
CA PHE A 35 -1.95 -8.61 2.95
C PHE A 35 -0.63 -8.89 2.23
N ILE A 36 0.30 -7.95 2.26
CA ILE A 36 1.61 -8.12 1.66
C ILE A 36 2.68 -8.20 2.74
N HIS A 37 2.73 -7.21 3.61
CA HIS A 37 3.82 -7.13 4.59
C HIS A 37 3.43 -6.21 5.74
N ARG A 38 3.98 -6.49 6.91
CA ARG A 38 3.81 -5.62 8.06
C ARG A 38 5.15 -5.50 8.79
N GLY A 39 5.51 -4.30 9.16
CA GLY A 39 6.72 -4.06 9.91
C GLY A 39 6.68 -2.74 10.63
N PRO A 40 7.63 -2.50 11.54
CA PRO A 40 7.66 -1.23 12.29
C PRO A 40 8.11 -0.08 11.40
N SER A 41 7.54 1.10 11.67
CA SER A 41 7.94 2.29 10.92
C SER A 41 9.34 2.74 11.32
N SER A 42 9.70 2.51 12.57
CA SER A 42 11.00 2.95 13.09
C SER A 42 11.38 2.04 14.25
N SER A 43 12.19 1.04 13.94
CA SER A 43 12.63 0.07 14.93
C SER A 43 13.29 0.74 16.12
N GLY A 44 12.85 0.39 17.32
CA GLY A 44 13.45 0.92 18.53
C GLY A 44 13.02 2.31 18.91
N MET A 45 12.32 3.00 18.03
CA MET A 45 11.91 4.38 18.27
C MET A 45 10.40 4.53 18.38
N SER A 46 9.66 3.58 17.81
CA SER A 46 8.22 3.69 17.76
C SER A 46 7.61 2.30 17.81
N THR A 47 6.37 2.21 18.31
CA THR A 47 5.62 0.96 18.28
C THR A 47 4.68 0.94 17.09
N GLU A 48 4.70 1.97 16.27
CA GLU A 48 3.84 2.02 15.10
C GLU A 48 4.19 0.94 14.08
N MET A 49 3.17 0.25 13.61
CA MET A 49 3.35 -0.78 12.59
C MET A 49 2.76 -0.29 11.28
N ILE A 50 3.47 -0.58 10.20
CA ILE A 50 3.02 -0.25 8.85
C ILE A 50 2.59 -1.53 8.17
N THR A 51 1.40 -1.55 7.62
CA THR A 51 0.89 -2.71 6.90
C THR A 51 0.73 -2.33 5.43
N PHE A 52 1.35 -3.13 4.56
CA PHE A 52 1.18 -2.98 3.12
C PHE A 52 0.15 -3.99 2.63
N VAL A 53 -0.78 -3.51 1.82
CA VAL A 53 -1.81 -4.37 1.23
C VAL A 53 -1.85 -4.11 -0.27
N ARG A 54 -2.37 -5.08 -1.02
CA ARG A 54 -2.53 -4.93 -2.47
C ARG A 54 -4.01 -5.01 -2.79
N ALA A 55 -4.51 -3.97 -3.45
CA ALA A 55 -5.89 -3.93 -3.90
C ALA A 55 -5.94 -4.27 -5.38
N ARG A 56 -6.90 -5.11 -5.77
CA ARG A 56 -7.02 -5.56 -7.15
C ARG A 56 -8.40 -5.30 -7.69
N ASP A 57 -8.46 -5.18 -9.00
CA ASP A 57 -9.72 -5.02 -9.74
C ASP A 57 -10.46 -3.79 -9.27
N LEU A 58 -9.84 -2.66 -9.51
CA LEU A 58 -10.34 -1.37 -9.05
C LEU A 58 -11.44 -0.85 -9.97
N GLN A 59 -12.45 -0.24 -9.36
CA GLN A 59 -13.53 0.39 -10.10
C GLN A 59 -13.78 1.75 -9.51
N LYS A 60 -13.80 2.77 -10.34
CA LYS A 60 -14.07 4.11 -9.85
C LYS A 60 -15.54 4.23 -9.50
N VAL A 61 -15.83 4.58 -8.25
CA VAL A 61 -17.19 4.68 -7.76
C VAL A 61 -17.51 6.05 -7.18
N GLY A 62 -16.55 6.93 -7.08
CA GLY A 62 -16.77 8.26 -6.54
C GLY A 62 -15.59 9.17 -6.81
N PRO A 63 -15.66 10.43 -6.34
CA PRO A 63 -14.60 11.41 -6.60
C PRO A 63 -13.35 11.23 -5.73
N GLY A 64 -13.46 10.55 -4.59
CA GLY A 64 -12.37 10.47 -3.65
C GLY A 64 -12.17 11.80 -2.94
N GLY A 65 -10.98 11.97 -2.38
CA GLY A 65 -10.61 13.22 -1.73
C GLY A 65 -10.82 13.24 -0.23
N GLY A 66 -11.35 12.16 0.35
CA GLY A 66 -11.61 12.10 1.77
C GLY A 66 -12.85 12.88 2.16
N ASP A 67 -12.93 13.27 3.42
CA ASP A 67 -14.09 14.04 3.90
C ASP A 67 -13.79 15.54 3.83
N GLU A 68 -14.70 16.36 4.32
CA GLU A 68 -14.57 17.81 4.25
C GLU A 68 -13.38 18.37 4.99
N THR A 69 -12.85 17.63 5.95
CA THR A 69 -11.72 18.09 6.76
C THR A 69 -10.40 17.69 6.14
N GLU A 70 -10.42 16.85 5.10
CA GLU A 70 -9.22 16.39 4.46
C GLU A 70 -8.97 17.12 3.15
N ASN A 71 -7.71 17.34 2.83
CA ASN A 71 -7.34 18.02 1.60
C ASN A 71 -6.51 17.06 0.77
N ILE A 72 -7.17 16.08 0.18
CA ILE A 72 -6.53 15.02 -0.57
C ILE A 72 -6.72 15.24 -2.07
N VAL A 73 -5.61 15.26 -2.79
CA VAL A 73 -5.63 15.33 -4.25
C VAL A 73 -5.26 13.95 -4.77
N VAL A 74 -6.11 13.37 -5.60
CA VAL A 74 -5.89 12.03 -6.14
C VAL A 74 -5.12 12.15 -7.44
N HIS A 75 -3.99 11.41 -7.52
CA HIS A 75 -3.19 11.36 -8.74
C HIS A 75 -3.22 9.95 -9.29
N GLU A 76 -3.59 9.81 -10.57
CA GLU A 76 -3.60 8.52 -11.22
C GLU A 76 -2.37 8.46 -12.12
N VAL A 77 -1.43 7.60 -11.76
CA VAL A 77 -0.14 7.55 -12.44
C VAL A 77 0.10 6.12 -12.93
N PRO A 78 0.45 5.92 -14.20
CA PRO A 78 0.75 4.58 -14.69
C PRO A 78 1.86 3.94 -13.86
N ARG A 79 1.71 2.65 -13.58
CA ARG A 79 2.64 1.95 -12.69
C ARG A 79 4.09 2.13 -13.12
N ARG A 80 4.34 2.01 -14.42
CA ARG A 80 5.72 2.08 -14.92
C ARG A 80 6.31 3.49 -14.79
N GLU A 81 5.47 4.49 -14.58
CA GLU A 81 5.94 5.87 -14.46
C GLU A 81 5.96 6.37 -13.03
N ALA A 82 5.42 5.57 -12.11
CA ALA A 82 5.18 6.05 -10.75
C ALA A 82 6.46 6.44 -10.01
N GLY A 83 7.52 5.68 -10.17
CA GLY A 83 8.78 5.99 -9.51
C GLY A 83 9.35 7.32 -9.99
N ALA A 84 9.41 7.50 -11.30
CA ALA A 84 9.90 8.74 -11.88
C ALA A 84 9.01 9.91 -11.49
N TRP A 85 7.69 9.68 -11.44
CA TRP A 85 6.75 10.73 -11.04
C TRP A 85 7.01 11.18 -9.61
N LEU A 86 7.26 10.24 -8.69
CA LEU A 86 7.56 10.59 -7.31
C LEU A 86 8.85 11.38 -7.19
N PHE A 87 9.90 10.98 -7.90
CA PHE A 87 11.15 11.72 -7.87
C PHE A 87 10.98 13.11 -8.46
N ALA A 88 10.15 13.26 -9.48
CA ALA A 88 9.87 14.57 -10.03
C ALA A 88 9.15 15.46 -9.02
N ARG A 89 8.23 14.90 -8.24
CA ARG A 89 7.56 15.66 -7.18
C ARG A 89 8.54 16.08 -6.09
N ALA A 90 9.46 15.17 -5.73
CA ALA A 90 10.48 15.50 -4.75
C ALA A 90 11.36 16.66 -5.25
N ALA A 91 11.72 16.65 -6.53
CA ALA A 91 12.52 17.72 -7.11
C ALA A 91 11.80 19.05 -7.08
N GLU A 92 10.47 19.05 -7.07
CA GLU A 92 9.67 20.27 -6.97
C GLU A 92 9.55 20.77 -5.54
N GLY A 93 10.08 20.02 -4.59
CA GLY A 93 10.05 20.44 -3.19
C GLY A 93 9.06 19.70 -2.31
N TYR A 94 8.32 18.73 -2.86
CA TYR A 94 7.40 17.95 -2.06
C TYR A 94 8.14 16.91 -1.24
N SER A 95 7.65 16.70 -0.03
CA SER A 95 8.21 15.68 0.85
C SER A 95 7.54 14.35 0.51
N ILE A 96 8.33 13.38 0.11
CA ILE A 96 7.81 12.07 -0.29
C ILE A 96 8.07 11.06 0.81
N ASP A 97 7.01 10.46 1.32
CA ASP A 97 7.14 9.45 2.35
C ASP A 97 7.87 8.22 1.77
N PRO A 98 8.96 7.79 2.38
CA PRO A 98 9.71 6.63 1.87
C PRO A 98 8.86 5.37 1.72
N LYS A 99 7.78 5.24 2.46
CA LYS A 99 6.89 4.09 2.34
C LYS A 99 6.32 3.95 0.93
N LEU A 100 6.20 5.05 0.21
CA LEU A 100 5.69 5.01 -1.14
C LEU A 100 6.61 4.24 -2.06
N PHE A 101 7.93 4.39 -1.87
CA PHE A 101 8.88 3.63 -2.68
C PHE A 101 8.87 2.16 -2.33
N ALA A 102 8.65 1.82 -1.05
CA ALA A 102 8.48 0.43 -0.67
C ALA A 102 7.23 -0.15 -1.33
N GLY A 103 6.15 0.63 -1.36
CA GLY A 103 4.93 0.21 -2.03
C GLY A 103 5.15 -0.05 -3.51
N LEU A 104 5.93 0.80 -4.16
CA LEU A 104 6.24 0.61 -5.58
C LEU A 104 7.02 -0.67 -5.82
N TRP A 105 7.93 -1.01 -4.91
CA TRP A 105 8.67 -2.25 -5.04
C TRP A 105 7.71 -3.44 -5.06
N PHE A 106 6.73 -3.43 -4.16
CA PHE A 106 5.73 -4.51 -4.14
C PHE A 106 4.89 -4.53 -5.41
N ILE A 107 4.55 -3.38 -5.96
CA ILE A 107 3.80 -3.31 -7.19
C ILE A 107 4.59 -3.91 -8.35
N GLU A 108 5.86 -3.56 -8.45
CA GLU A 108 6.71 -4.04 -9.53
C GLU A 108 6.99 -5.53 -9.45
N HIS A 109 6.86 -6.08 -8.25
CA HIS A 109 7.11 -7.51 -8.04
C HIS A 109 5.81 -8.30 -7.84
N ASP A 110 4.69 -7.73 -8.30
CA ASP A 110 3.40 -8.39 -8.25
C ASP A 110 3.49 -9.66 -9.08
N GLY A 111 3.21 -10.78 -8.46
CA GLY A 111 3.32 -12.07 -9.12
C GLY A 111 4.69 -12.70 -8.92
N ALA A 112 5.75 -11.92 -9.02
CA ALA A 112 7.09 -12.45 -8.83
C ALA A 112 7.29 -12.95 -7.42
N ASP A 113 6.69 -12.29 -6.45
CA ASP A 113 6.80 -12.69 -5.05
C ASP A 113 6.11 -14.02 -4.79
N LYS A 114 5.37 -14.53 -5.74
CA LYS A 114 4.72 -15.82 -5.60
C LYS A 114 5.44 -16.90 -6.36
N GLN A 115 6.52 -16.56 -7.03
CA GLN A 115 7.22 -17.53 -7.84
C GLN A 115 8.22 -18.31 -7.01
N PRO A 116 8.21 -19.63 -7.13
CA PRO A 116 9.16 -20.45 -6.37
C PRO A 116 10.59 -20.20 -6.78
N ALA A 117 10.80 -19.63 -7.93
CA ALA A 117 12.13 -19.41 -8.42
C ALA A 117 12.97 -18.53 -7.52
N ILE A 118 12.34 -17.64 -6.76
CA ILE A 118 13.07 -16.78 -5.87
C ILE A 118 13.78 -17.58 -4.80
N SER A 119 13.10 -18.53 -4.23
CA SER A 119 13.72 -19.34 -3.21
C SER A 119 14.66 -20.35 -3.81
N ASP A 120 14.43 -20.80 -5.04
CA ASP A 120 15.27 -21.76 -5.61
C ASP A 120 16.57 -21.25 -5.89
N ARG A 121 16.65 -20.06 -6.25
CA ARG A 121 17.78 -19.67 -6.60
C ARG A 121 18.57 -19.16 -5.72
N SER A 122 18.30 -19.25 -4.74
CA SER A 122 19.00 -18.82 -3.80
C SER A 122 20.14 -19.22 -3.86
N ARG A 123 20.28 -19.43 -4.47
CA ARG A 123 21.03 -19.62 -4.83
C ARG A 123 22.00 -19.06 -4.79
#